data_b99fcd0b7ae0dc4860a0f38f544ac68b
#
_entry.id   b99fcd0b7ae0dc4860a0f38f544ac68b
#
_cell.length_a   1.000
_cell.length_b   1.000
_cell.length_c   1.000
_cell.angle_alpha   90.00
_cell.angle_beta   90.00
_cell.angle_gamma   90.00
#
_symmetry.space_group_name_H-M   'P 1'
#
loop_
_entity.id
_entity.type
_entity.pdbx_description
1 polymer ?
#
loop_
_entity_poly.entity_id
_entity_poly.type
_entity_poly.pdbx_seq_one_letter_code
_entity_poly.pdbx_strand_id
1 'polypeptide(L)'
;MQDAVTEPKEGMYPFFDRSEDVKYLPTFLFDKEAIIYPGEGTEFMPRYIKGKFALHQRCYAIFDFKDTVTAQFLYFYLKTQNFYFVRNAVGSTVPSLRLDTFQKLKVIIPPKIMQHKVSLCLSSMEQKCNAEKAILQLLLKQKQYLLRQMFI
;
A
#
# COMPACT_ATOMS: atom_id res chain seq x y z
N MET A 1 -9.24 -21.57 8.03
CA MET A 1 -8.80 -20.25 7.53
C MET A 1 -8.92 -19.31 8.70
N GLN A 2 -7.84 -18.69 9.20
CA GLN A 2 -7.94 -17.74 10.32
C GLN A 2 -8.62 -16.48 9.82
N ASP A 3 -9.65 -16.02 10.53
CA ASP A 3 -10.37 -14.80 10.16
C ASP A 3 -9.50 -13.58 10.47
N ALA A 4 -9.16 -12.83 9.43
CA ALA A 4 -8.40 -11.60 9.54
C ALA A 4 -9.30 -10.50 10.14
N VAL A 5 -8.79 -9.77 11.12
CA VAL A 5 -9.50 -8.66 11.77
C VAL A 5 -9.06 -7.32 11.19
N THR A 6 -9.97 -6.34 11.20
CA THR A 6 -9.70 -4.99 10.65
C THR A 6 -9.01 -4.07 11.67
N GLU A 7 -9.07 -4.38 12.96
CA GLU A 7 -8.42 -3.59 14.00
C GLU A 7 -7.15 -4.26 14.49
N PRO A 8 -6.03 -3.52 14.62
CA PRO A 8 -4.79 -4.05 15.16
C PRO A 8 -4.95 -4.41 16.63
N LYS A 9 -4.53 -5.62 17.01
CA LYS A 9 -4.41 -6.05 18.42
C LYS A 9 -2.96 -6.40 18.70
N GLU A 10 -2.60 -6.40 19.96
CA GLU A 10 -1.26 -6.80 20.39
C GLU A 10 -0.93 -8.22 19.90
N GLY A 11 0.26 -8.43 19.38
CA GLY A 11 0.70 -9.71 18.82
C GLY A 11 0.18 -10.02 17.40
N MET A 12 -0.52 -9.09 16.75
CA MET A 12 -0.97 -9.28 15.36
C MET A 12 -0.08 -8.56 14.35
N TYR A 13 -0.02 -9.11 13.14
CA TYR A 13 0.79 -8.62 12.03
C TYR A 13 -0.09 -8.18 10.86
N PRO A 14 0.30 -7.13 10.12
CA PRO A 14 -0.41 -6.68 8.94
C PRO A 14 -0.59 -7.81 7.92
N PHE A 15 -1.80 -7.94 7.41
CA PHE A 15 -2.16 -8.87 6.36
C PHE A 15 -2.74 -8.10 5.17
N PHE A 16 -2.16 -8.32 4.02
CA PHE A 16 -2.53 -7.66 2.78
C PHE A 16 -3.28 -8.61 1.86
N ASP A 17 -4.46 -8.22 1.49
CA ASP A 17 -5.25 -8.83 0.43
C ASP A 17 -5.61 -7.78 -0.64
N ARG A 18 -6.60 -8.08 -1.48
CA ARG A 18 -7.07 -7.18 -2.54
C ARG A 18 -7.82 -5.94 -2.03
N SER A 19 -8.25 -5.93 -0.75
CA SER A 19 -8.96 -4.78 -0.19
C SER A 19 -8.02 -3.61 0.07
N GLU A 20 -8.56 -2.39 0.11
CA GLU A 20 -7.77 -1.20 0.46
C GLU A 20 -7.36 -1.21 1.93
N ASP A 21 -8.19 -1.77 2.79
CA ASP A 21 -7.95 -1.84 4.23
C ASP A 21 -6.89 -2.89 4.56
N VAL A 22 -5.97 -2.52 5.45
CA VAL A 22 -5.02 -3.46 6.03
C VAL A 22 -5.72 -4.26 7.11
N LYS A 23 -5.67 -5.58 6.99
CA LYS A 23 -6.16 -6.52 7.98
C LYS A 23 -5.02 -7.01 8.85
N TYR A 24 -5.33 -7.78 9.89
CA TYR A 24 -4.33 -8.28 10.83
C TYR A 24 -4.54 -9.76 11.10
N LEU A 25 -3.42 -10.50 11.22
CA LEU A 25 -3.38 -11.92 11.57
C LEU A 25 -2.41 -12.16 12.73
N PRO A 26 -2.61 -13.20 13.54
CA PRO A 26 -1.69 -13.56 14.62
C PRO A 26 -0.38 -14.18 14.11
N THR A 27 -0.28 -14.47 12.83
CA THR A 27 0.90 -15.06 12.19
C THR A 27 1.40 -14.17 11.05
N PHE A 28 2.69 -14.21 10.79
CA PHE A 28 3.31 -13.55 9.64
C PHE A 28 4.00 -14.58 8.74
N LEU A 29 4.15 -14.22 7.46
CA LEU A 29 4.82 -15.05 6.46
C LEU A 29 6.20 -14.48 6.06
N PHE A 30 6.36 -13.18 6.18
CA PHE A 30 7.55 -12.45 5.76
C PHE A 30 8.01 -11.49 6.85
N ASP A 31 9.32 -11.30 7.00
CA ASP A 31 9.93 -10.24 7.80
C ASP A 31 10.94 -9.51 6.90
N LYS A 32 10.44 -8.60 6.09
CA LYS A 32 11.21 -7.92 5.04
C LYS A 32 10.69 -6.51 4.80
N GLU A 33 11.49 -5.74 4.08
CA GLU A 33 11.05 -4.51 3.43
C GLU A 33 10.47 -4.87 2.06
N ALA A 34 9.22 -4.48 1.79
CA ALA A 34 8.50 -4.89 0.59
C ALA A 34 7.56 -3.81 0.05
N ILE A 35 7.28 -3.90 -1.25
CA ILE A 35 6.22 -3.16 -1.93
C ILE A 35 5.16 -4.18 -2.36
N ILE A 36 3.94 -4.01 -1.89
CA ILE A 36 2.84 -4.96 -2.08
C ILE A 36 1.84 -4.40 -3.07
N TYR A 37 1.39 -5.24 -3.99
CA TYR A 37 0.34 -4.94 -4.95
C TYR A 37 -0.86 -5.86 -4.77
N PRO A 38 -2.10 -5.34 -4.84
CA PRO A 38 -3.26 -6.18 -5.06
C PRO A 38 -3.12 -6.83 -6.44
N GLY A 39 -3.39 -8.13 -6.53
CA GLY A 39 -3.31 -8.85 -7.80
C GLY A 39 -4.57 -8.72 -8.66
N GLU A 40 -5.68 -8.25 -8.07
CA GLU A 40 -6.99 -8.09 -8.70
C GLU A 40 -7.63 -6.78 -8.25
N GLY A 41 -8.35 -6.11 -9.14
CA GLY A 41 -9.08 -4.89 -8.83
C GLY A 41 -9.18 -3.92 -10.00
N THR A 42 -9.79 -2.77 -9.78
CA THR A 42 -9.91 -1.68 -10.75
C THR A 42 -8.74 -0.71 -10.70
N GLU A 43 -8.01 -0.71 -9.58
CA GLU A 43 -6.80 0.10 -9.35
C GLU A 43 -5.72 -0.78 -8.73
N PHE A 44 -4.47 -0.47 -9.06
CA PHE A 44 -3.31 -1.23 -8.60
C PHE A 44 -2.32 -0.28 -7.91
N MET A 45 -2.76 0.25 -6.77
CA MET A 45 -1.91 1.13 -5.96
C MET A 45 -0.99 0.31 -5.06
N PRO A 46 0.34 0.56 -5.11
CA PRO A 46 1.28 -0.12 -4.25
C PRO A 46 1.14 0.30 -2.80
N ARG A 47 1.47 -0.62 -1.89
CA ARG A 47 1.60 -0.38 -0.46
C ARG A 47 3.02 -0.72 -0.01
N TYR A 48 3.60 0.14 0.81
CA TYR A 48 4.94 -0.07 1.37
C TYR A 48 4.82 -0.64 2.78
N ILE A 49 5.64 -1.64 3.07
CA ILE A 49 5.77 -2.24 4.40
C ILE A 49 7.23 -2.54 4.73
N LYS A 50 7.60 -2.41 5.99
CA LYS A 50 8.88 -2.84 6.53
C LYS A 50 8.65 -3.60 7.84
N GLY A 51 9.16 -4.82 7.91
CA GLY A 51 9.02 -5.72 9.04
C GLY A 51 8.12 -6.92 8.74
N LYS A 52 7.42 -7.40 9.78
CA LYS A 52 6.61 -8.62 9.71
C LYS A 52 5.26 -8.39 9.10
N PHE A 53 4.89 -9.21 8.12
CA PHE A 53 3.58 -9.15 7.46
C PHE A 53 3.16 -10.51 6.88
N ALA A 54 1.88 -10.64 6.57
CA ALA A 54 1.32 -11.74 5.81
C ALA A 54 0.68 -11.24 4.51
N LEU A 55 0.60 -12.11 3.51
CA LEU A 55 0.16 -11.79 2.17
C LEU A 55 -0.84 -12.83 1.67
N HIS A 56 -1.94 -12.38 1.08
CA HIS A 56 -2.87 -13.26 0.39
C HIS A 56 -2.25 -13.77 -0.92
N GLN A 57 -2.54 -15.03 -1.28
CA GLN A 57 -1.99 -15.68 -2.48
C GLN A 57 -2.22 -14.94 -3.81
N ARG A 58 -3.22 -14.06 -3.88
CA ARG A 58 -3.54 -13.24 -5.06
C ARG A 58 -2.93 -11.83 -5.01
N CYS A 59 -1.97 -11.60 -4.13
CA CYS A 59 -1.20 -10.35 -4.08
C CYS A 59 0.23 -10.60 -4.54
N TYR A 60 0.88 -9.55 -5.01
CA TYR A 60 2.29 -9.58 -5.36
C TYR A 60 3.09 -8.78 -4.35
N ALA A 61 4.31 -9.26 -4.04
CA ALA A 61 5.26 -8.53 -3.24
C ALA A 61 6.59 -8.41 -3.98
N ILE A 62 7.14 -7.20 -4.00
CA ILE A 62 8.48 -6.89 -4.51
C ILE A 62 9.37 -6.67 -3.31
N PHE A 63 10.42 -7.47 -3.15
CA PHE A 63 11.38 -7.41 -2.05
C PHE A 63 12.78 -7.82 -2.53
N ASP A 64 13.76 -7.83 -1.63
CA ASP A 64 15.17 -8.14 -1.93
C ASP A 64 15.71 -7.19 -3.03
N PHE A 65 15.57 -5.88 -2.78
CA PHE A 65 15.97 -4.81 -3.69
C PHE A 65 17.48 -4.83 -3.93
N LYS A 66 17.90 -4.61 -5.17
CA LYS A 66 19.31 -4.45 -5.50
C LYS A 66 19.88 -3.19 -4.84
N ASP A 67 21.17 -3.19 -4.57
CA ASP A 67 21.86 -2.05 -3.96
C ASP A 67 21.74 -0.73 -4.73
N THR A 68 21.39 -0.79 -6.00
CA THR A 68 21.22 0.39 -6.86
C THR A 68 19.90 1.13 -6.65
N VAL A 69 18.90 0.50 -5.99
CA VAL A 69 17.56 1.08 -5.81
C VAL A 69 17.13 0.99 -4.36
N THR A 70 16.51 2.07 -3.84
CA THR A 70 15.88 2.07 -2.53
C THR A 70 14.41 1.71 -2.65
N ALA A 71 13.90 0.92 -1.71
CA ALA A 71 12.49 0.50 -1.70
C ALA A 71 11.53 1.69 -1.66
N GLN A 72 11.84 2.72 -0.87
CA GLN A 72 11.02 3.92 -0.77
C GLN A 72 10.94 4.70 -2.08
N PHE A 73 12.08 4.88 -2.79
CA PHE A 73 12.07 5.52 -4.11
C PHE A 73 11.23 4.71 -5.09
N LEU A 74 11.44 3.41 -5.14
CA LEU A 74 10.69 2.53 -6.03
C LEU A 74 9.19 2.56 -5.70
N TYR A 75 8.81 2.56 -4.44
CA TYR A 75 7.41 2.70 -4.01
C TYR A 75 6.77 3.97 -4.57
N PHE A 76 7.40 5.13 -4.41
CA PHE A 76 6.86 6.39 -4.94
C PHE A 76 6.82 6.41 -6.47
N TYR A 77 7.85 5.88 -7.13
CA TYR A 77 7.85 5.73 -8.57
C TYR A 77 6.66 4.85 -9.04
N LEU A 78 6.47 3.72 -8.40
CA LEU A 78 5.42 2.77 -8.74
C LEU A 78 4.01 3.33 -8.50
N LYS A 79 3.82 4.24 -7.53
CA LYS A 79 2.54 4.97 -7.35
C LYS A 79 2.16 5.78 -8.59
N THR A 80 3.12 6.28 -9.36
CA THR A 80 2.84 7.01 -10.60
C THR A 80 2.48 6.09 -11.76
N GLN A 81 2.68 4.78 -11.62
CA GLN A 81 2.51 3.80 -12.69
C GLN A 81 1.14 3.10 -12.68
N ASN A 82 0.16 3.56 -11.90
CA ASN A 82 -1.16 2.92 -11.82
C ASN A 82 -1.80 2.74 -13.22
N PHE A 83 -1.71 3.75 -14.08
CA PHE A 83 -2.22 3.68 -15.46
C PHE A 83 -1.57 2.54 -16.28
N TYR A 84 -0.26 2.31 -16.11
CA TYR A 84 0.43 1.20 -16.75
C TYR A 84 -0.13 -0.14 -16.30
N PHE A 85 -0.32 -0.33 -15.00
CA PHE A 85 -0.85 -1.57 -14.45
C PHE A 85 -2.30 -1.81 -14.86
N VAL A 86 -3.15 -0.80 -14.79
CA VAL A 86 -4.55 -0.88 -15.23
C VAL A 86 -4.64 -1.26 -16.71
N ARG A 87 -3.84 -0.63 -17.56
CA ARG A 87 -3.85 -0.89 -19.01
C ARG A 87 -3.36 -2.31 -19.36
N ASN A 88 -2.47 -2.89 -18.58
CA ASN A 88 -1.89 -4.23 -18.81
C ASN A 88 -2.53 -5.32 -17.95
N ALA A 89 -3.54 -5.00 -17.17
CA ALA A 89 -4.32 -5.99 -16.45
C ALA A 89 -5.16 -6.84 -17.41
N VAL A 90 -5.38 -8.08 -17.07
CA VAL A 90 -6.08 -9.08 -17.91
C VAL A 90 -7.38 -9.50 -17.23
N GLY A 91 -8.42 -9.63 -17.99
CA GLY A 91 -9.74 -10.03 -17.53
C GLY A 91 -10.79 -8.94 -17.72
N SER A 92 -11.99 -9.33 -18.14
CA SER A 92 -13.09 -8.38 -18.44
C SER A 92 -13.96 -8.08 -17.22
N THR A 93 -14.15 -9.04 -16.32
CA THR A 93 -15.02 -8.88 -15.15
C THR A 93 -14.26 -8.35 -13.95
N VAL A 94 -13.10 -8.93 -13.64
CA VAL A 94 -12.18 -8.49 -12.60
C VAL A 94 -10.79 -8.42 -13.21
N PRO A 95 -10.28 -7.22 -13.51
CA PRO A 95 -8.91 -7.06 -14.00
C PRO A 95 -7.89 -7.65 -13.03
N SER A 96 -6.96 -8.43 -13.54
CA SER A 96 -5.93 -9.13 -12.76
C SER A 96 -4.54 -8.83 -13.31
N LEU A 97 -3.59 -8.60 -12.42
CA LEU A 97 -2.18 -8.48 -12.77
C LEU A 97 -1.56 -9.85 -13.00
N ARG A 98 -0.57 -9.88 -13.86
CA ARG A 98 0.30 -11.04 -14.10
C ARG A 98 1.74 -10.70 -13.78
N LEU A 99 2.55 -11.70 -13.47
CA LEU A 99 3.96 -11.51 -13.15
C LEU A 99 4.72 -10.81 -14.29
N ASP A 100 4.41 -11.14 -15.53
CA ASP A 100 5.03 -10.53 -16.71
C ASP A 100 4.77 -9.01 -16.83
N THR A 101 3.66 -8.51 -16.28
CA THR A 101 3.37 -7.08 -16.21
C THR A 101 4.44 -6.34 -15.40
N PHE A 102 4.86 -6.91 -14.26
CA PHE A 102 5.95 -6.35 -13.46
C PHE A 102 7.31 -6.47 -14.15
N GLN A 103 7.58 -7.59 -14.80
CA GLN A 103 8.86 -7.85 -15.48
C GLN A 103 9.09 -6.94 -16.70
N LYS A 104 8.03 -6.53 -17.37
CA LYS A 104 8.08 -5.64 -18.55
C LYS A 104 8.18 -4.16 -18.20
N LEU A 105 7.88 -3.78 -16.95
CA LEU A 105 7.94 -2.38 -16.53
C LEU A 105 9.38 -1.90 -16.48
N LYS A 106 9.67 -0.90 -17.30
CA LYS A 106 10.98 -0.23 -17.31
C LYS A 106 11.00 0.87 -16.25
N VAL A 107 11.91 0.78 -15.31
CA VAL A 107 12.09 1.76 -14.23
C VAL A 107 13.38 2.54 -14.48
N ILE A 108 13.29 3.87 -14.49
CA ILE A 108 14.46 4.75 -14.56
C ILE A 108 14.96 4.96 -13.13
N ILE A 109 16.19 4.51 -12.87
CA ILE A 109 16.80 4.55 -11.54
C ILE A 109 17.85 5.68 -11.52
N PRO A 110 17.59 6.80 -10.83
CA PRO A 110 18.57 7.87 -10.66
C PRO A 110 19.63 7.50 -9.64
N PRO A 111 20.73 8.28 -9.51
CA PRO A 111 21.73 8.07 -8.47
C PRO A 111 21.11 8.03 -7.06
N LYS A 112 21.66 7.22 -6.15
CA LYS A 112 21.13 7.02 -4.79
C LYS A 112 20.86 8.33 -4.02
N ILE A 113 21.74 9.32 -4.15
CA ILE A 113 21.56 10.63 -3.51
C ILE A 113 20.23 11.27 -3.93
N MET A 114 19.88 11.18 -5.22
CA MET A 114 18.63 11.71 -5.73
C MET A 114 17.43 10.88 -5.24
N GLN A 115 17.57 9.55 -5.24
CA GLN A 115 16.52 8.66 -4.69
C GLN A 115 16.18 9.04 -3.24
N HIS A 116 17.20 9.23 -2.39
CA HIS A 116 17.00 9.63 -0.98
C HIS A 116 16.32 10.99 -0.84
N LYS A 117 16.78 12.01 -1.61
CA LYS A 117 16.16 13.33 -1.57
C LYS A 117 14.68 13.30 -1.95
N VAL A 118 14.35 12.62 -3.05
CA VAL A 118 12.98 12.49 -3.53
C VAL A 118 12.12 11.72 -2.52
N SER A 119 12.62 10.61 -2.02
CA SER A 119 11.89 9.79 -1.04
C SER A 119 11.62 10.55 0.26
N LEU A 120 12.60 11.29 0.77
CA LEU A 120 12.44 12.08 1.99
C LEU A 120 11.36 13.16 1.82
N CYS A 121 11.42 13.90 0.71
CA CYS A 121 10.45 14.93 0.38
C CYS A 121 9.03 14.35 0.28
N LEU A 122 8.86 13.29 -0.52
CA LEU A 122 7.55 12.67 -0.73
C LEU A 122 7.01 11.99 0.53
N SER A 123 7.86 11.36 1.34
CA SER A 123 7.45 10.79 2.63
C SER A 123 6.95 11.85 3.60
N SER A 124 7.63 12.98 3.68
CA SER A 124 7.19 14.11 4.53
C SER A 124 5.83 14.65 4.09
N MET A 125 5.62 14.78 2.77
CA MET A 125 4.33 15.21 2.22
C MET A 125 3.22 14.19 2.50
N GLU A 126 3.50 12.90 2.31
CA GLU A 126 2.53 11.82 2.57
C GLU A 126 2.15 11.76 4.05
N GLN A 127 3.11 11.90 4.97
CA GLN A 127 2.85 11.97 6.41
C GLN A 127 1.94 13.15 6.75
N LYS A 128 2.23 14.34 6.20
CA LYS A 128 1.39 15.52 6.41
C LYS A 128 -0.03 15.31 5.87
N CYS A 129 -0.17 14.81 4.65
CA CYS A 129 -1.49 14.48 4.08
C CYS A 129 -2.28 13.48 4.93
N ASN A 130 -1.61 12.45 5.48
CA ASN A 130 -2.26 11.47 6.33
C ASN A 130 -2.69 12.06 7.67
N ALA A 131 -1.88 12.93 8.28
CA ALA A 131 -2.25 13.64 9.50
C ALA A 131 -3.48 14.55 9.28
N GLU A 132 -3.50 15.33 8.20
CA GLU A 132 -4.63 16.19 7.85
C GLU A 132 -5.92 15.39 7.57
N LYS A 133 -5.82 14.25 6.88
CA LYS A 133 -6.94 13.35 6.68
C LYS A 133 -7.50 12.80 7.99
N ALA A 134 -6.63 12.41 8.94
CA ALA A 134 -7.05 11.94 10.25
C ALA A 134 -7.78 13.03 11.04
N ILE A 135 -7.27 14.27 11.03
CA ILE A 135 -7.92 15.43 11.64
C ILE A 135 -9.31 15.67 11.02
N LEU A 136 -9.40 15.65 9.69
CA LEU A 136 -10.68 15.82 9.00
C LEU A 136 -11.71 14.75 9.41
N GLN A 137 -11.29 13.50 9.49
CA GLN A 137 -12.16 12.41 9.94
C GLN A 137 -12.67 12.60 11.38
N LEU A 138 -11.82 13.07 12.29
CA LEU A 138 -12.21 13.39 13.67
C LEU A 138 -13.20 14.54 13.71
N LEU A 139 -12.96 15.61 12.96
CA LEU A 139 -13.89 16.76 12.88
C LEU A 139 -15.26 16.36 12.29
N LEU A 140 -15.28 15.49 11.27
CA LEU A 140 -16.53 14.97 10.72
C LEU A 140 -17.30 14.13 11.75
N LYS A 141 -16.62 13.28 12.53
CA LYS A 141 -17.25 12.53 13.63
C LYS A 141 -17.81 13.46 14.70
N GLN A 142 -17.05 14.48 15.09
CA GLN A 142 -17.50 15.48 16.07
C GLN A 142 -18.72 16.25 15.56
N LYS A 143 -18.71 16.68 14.29
CA LYS A 143 -19.87 17.31 13.66
C LYS A 143 -21.12 16.42 13.72
N GLN A 144 -20.98 15.13 13.35
CA GLN A 144 -22.11 14.19 13.41
C GLN A 144 -22.62 13.99 14.84
N TYR A 145 -21.74 13.90 15.82
CA TYR A 145 -22.11 13.80 17.23
C TYR A 145 -22.93 15.01 17.67
N LEU A 146 -22.44 16.23 17.41
CA LEU A 146 -23.15 17.47 17.77
C LEU A 146 -24.51 17.58 17.11
N LEU A 147 -24.61 17.26 15.81
CA LEU A 147 -25.89 17.26 15.10
C LEU A 147 -26.89 16.31 15.76
N ARG A 148 -26.47 15.12 16.18
CA ARG A 148 -27.35 14.17 16.90
C ARG A 148 -27.81 14.71 18.25
N GLN A 149 -26.99 15.49 18.95
CA GLN A 149 -27.34 16.06 20.24
C GLN A 149 -28.28 17.26 20.12
N MET A 150 -28.25 17.99 19.00
CA MET A 150 -29.03 19.21 18.79
C MET A 150 -30.42 18.93 18.20
N PHE A 151 -30.63 17.80 17.56
CA PHE A 151 -31.86 17.47 16.82
C PHE A 151 -32.55 16.17 17.29
N ILE A 152 -32.36 15.82 18.58
CA ILE A 152 -33.16 14.77 19.24
C ILE A 152 -34.40 15.38 19.88
#